data_aa8b8423bedc8b994715166129fb0be4
#
_entry.id   aa8b8423bedc8b994715166129fb0be4
#
_cell.length_a   1.000
_cell.length_b   1.000
_cell.length_c   1.000
_cell.angle_alpha   90.00
_cell.angle_beta   90.00
_cell.angle_gamma   90.00
#
_symmetry.space_group_name_H-M   'P 1'
#
loop_
_entity.id
_entity.type
_entity.pdbx_description
1 polymer ?
#
loop_
_entity_poly.entity_id
_entity_poly.type
_entity_poly.pdbx_seq_one_letter_code
_entity_poly.pdbx_strand_id
1 'polypeptide(L)'
;RTAFIYLIPNFQNPTGKTMSLEKRKKVLELAQKYNVYILEDNPYGDLRYFGEDVPTIKSLDKTGHVLYAGTFSKTLAPGLRVGYLCAPKNVIAKAVVCMQVSTVHTSILPQMIAYKFVTENNFEEHLEKLRAIYKRKSDLMLTNLKMKMPKSIKFTEPEGGLFIWGTLPDGDMPYFCKKAVQNKVAVVPGNAFLTDENAPCLSFRLNYSTPTDEQIEKGVDILAEVAKTMYR
;
A
#
# COMPACT_ATOMS: atom_id res chain seq x y z
N ARG A 1 -12.67 22.09 11.19
CA ARG A 1 -12.73 20.96 12.13
C ARG A 1 -12.43 19.68 11.36
N THR A 2 -11.49 18.83 11.85
CA THR A 2 -11.17 17.53 11.26
C THR A 2 -12.39 16.62 11.34
N ALA A 3 -12.80 16.02 10.21
CA ALA A 3 -13.95 15.11 10.15
C ALA A 3 -13.53 13.67 10.48
N PHE A 4 -12.44 13.18 9.87
CA PHE A 4 -11.86 11.88 10.13
C PHE A 4 -10.38 11.85 9.76
N ILE A 5 -9.67 10.81 10.20
CA ILE A 5 -8.26 10.54 9.90
C ILE A 5 -8.22 9.29 9.02
N TYR A 6 -7.70 9.40 7.78
CA TYR A 6 -7.47 8.26 6.89
C TYR A 6 -6.05 7.73 7.05
N LEU A 7 -5.90 6.42 7.26
CA LEU A 7 -4.62 5.78 7.46
C LEU A 7 -4.54 4.43 6.74
N ILE A 8 -3.35 4.13 6.21
CA ILE A 8 -2.95 2.80 5.75
C ILE A 8 -1.79 2.34 6.66
N PRO A 9 -2.07 1.69 7.80
CA PRO A 9 -1.03 1.40 8.81
C PRO A 9 -0.05 0.31 8.40
N ASN A 10 -0.42 -0.60 7.49
CA ASN A 10 0.42 -1.70 7.04
C ASN A 10 0.89 -1.47 5.60
N PHE A 11 2.22 -1.52 5.38
CA PHE A 11 2.84 -1.45 4.04
C PHE A 11 2.28 -0.33 3.18
N GLN A 12 2.19 0.84 3.77
CA GLN A 12 1.50 2.02 3.29
C GLN A 12 1.81 2.33 1.82
N ASN A 13 0.78 2.61 1.03
CA ASN A 13 0.93 3.18 -0.31
C ASN A 13 1.06 4.72 -0.20
N PRO A 14 2.22 5.32 -0.58
CA PRO A 14 3.24 4.76 -1.46
C PRO A 14 4.53 4.21 -0.78
N THR A 15 4.71 4.38 0.51
CA THR A 15 6.03 4.28 1.17
C THR A 15 6.48 2.86 1.51
N GLY A 16 5.60 1.86 1.48
CA GLY A 16 5.86 0.49 1.94
C GLY A 16 6.08 0.37 3.45
N LYS A 17 5.95 1.45 4.22
CA LYS A 17 6.21 1.46 5.67
C LYS A 17 5.05 0.92 6.47
N THR A 18 5.36 0.29 7.60
CA THR A 18 4.40 -0.12 8.62
C THR A 18 4.41 0.84 9.81
N MET A 19 3.24 1.25 10.25
CA MET A 19 3.09 2.10 11.44
C MET A 19 3.33 1.27 12.71
N SER A 20 4.22 1.73 13.59
CA SER A 20 4.51 1.07 14.85
C SER A 20 3.29 1.00 15.79
N LEU A 21 3.28 0.02 16.69
CA LEU A 21 2.21 -0.14 17.68
C LEU A 21 2.02 1.13 18.54
N GLU A 22 3.11 1.79 18.92
CA GLU A 22 3.06 3.03 19.71
C GLU A 22 2.33 4.15 18.95
N LYS A 23 2.64 4.33 17.66
CA LYS A 23 1.95 5.32 16.82
C LYS A 23 0.47 4.96 16.63
N ARG A 24 0.12 3.67 16.49
CA ARG A 24 -1.27 3.21 16.41
C ARG A 24 -2.04 3.56 17.67
N LYS A 25 -1.47 3.28 18.85
CA LYS A 25 -2.06 3.64 20.14
C LYS A 25 -2.23 5.15 20.28
N LYS A 26 -1.20 5.93 19.89
CA LYS A 26 -1.22 7.38 20.02
C LYS A 26 -2.27 8.05 19.12
N VAL A 27 -2.41 7.60 17.87
CA VAL A 27 -3.44 8.16 16.98
C VAL A 27 -4.84 7.80 17.46
N LEU A 28 -5.04 6.59 18.01
CA LEU A 28 -6.31 6.19 18.62
C LEU A 28 -6.67 7.07 19.84
N GLU A 29 -5.71 7.29 20.74
CA GLU A 29 -5.88 8.21 21.89
C GLU A 29 -6.30 9.61 21.44
N LEU A 30 -5.65 10.14 20.41
CA LEU A 30 -5.99 11.46 19.87
C LEU A 30 -7.38 11.47 19.24
N ALA A 31 -7.74 10.43 18.49
CA ALA A 31 -9.07 10.30 17.89
C ALA A 31 -10.17 10.28 18.94
N GLN A 32 -9.98 9.53 20.03
CA GLN A 32 -10.89 9.49 21.18
C GLN A 32 -10.97 10.84 21.89
N LYS A 33 -9.82 11.46 22.18
CA LYS A 33 -9.75 12.77 22.85
C LYS A 33 -10.50 13.87 22.10
N TYR A 34 -10.39 13.89 20.77
CA TYR A 34 -11.01 14.91 19.92
C TYR A 34 -12.33 14.48 19.29
N ASN A 35 -12.82 13.30 19.64
CA ASN A 35 -14.04 12.69 19.08
C ASN A 35 -14.05 12.71 17.55
N VAL A 36 -13.00 12.14 16.95
CA VAL A 36 -12.79 12.05 15.50
C VAL A 36 -12.72 10.57 15.12
N TYR A 37 -13.30 10.19 13.98
CA TYR A 37 -13.18 8.82 13.48
C TYR A 37 -11.82 8.60 12.81
N ILE A 38 -11.31 7.36 12.89
CA ILE A 38 -10.21 6.85 12.07
C ILE A 38 -10.80 5.92 11.01
N LEU A 39 -10.47 6.16 9.74
CA LEU A 39 -10.66 5.18 8.68
C LEU A 39 -9.33 4.44 8.49
N GLU A 40 -9.26 3.24 9.03
CA GLU A 40 -8.13 2.32 8.86
C GLU A 40 -8.35 1.50 7.61
N ASP A 41 -7.64 1.84 6.54
CA ASP A 41 -7.63 1.09 5.28
C ASP A 41 -6.49 0.07 5.29
N ASN A 42 -6.83 -1.22 5.18
CA ASN A 42 -5.85 -2.31 5.32
C ASN A 42 -5.82 -3.25 4.11
N PRO A 43 -5.48 -2.75 2.91
CA PRO A 43 -5.46 -3.57 1.70
C PRO A 43 -4.26 -4.52 1.62
N TYR A 44 -3.21 -4.30 2.43
CA TYR A 44 -1.94 -5.01 2.33
C TYR A 44 -1.58 -5.82 3.58
N GLY A 45 -2.35 -5.73 4.68
CA GLY A 45 -2.00 -6.31 5.98
C GLY A 45 -1.67 -7.81 5.93
N ASP A 46 -2.42 -8.57 5.15
CA ASP A 46 -2.21 -10.01 4.97
C ASP A 46 -0.95 -10.37 4.16
N LEU A 47 -0.28 -9.38 3.57
CA LEU A 47 0.90 -9.57 2.70
C LEU A 47 2.21 -9.31 3.44
N ARG A 48 2.29 -9.57 4.73
CA ARG A 48 3.52 -9.56 5.50
C ARG A 48 4.36 -10.81 5.18
N TYR A 49 5.63 -10.62 4.87
CA TYR A 49 6.57 -11.70 4.60
C TYR A 49 7.85 -11.62 5.45
N PHE A 50 7.97 -10.58 6.29
CA PHE A 50 9.09 -10.41 7.23
C PHE A 50 8.62 -9.72 8.51
N GLY A 51 9.27 -10.05 9.66
CA GLY A 51 8.95 -9.49 10.96
C GLY A 51 7.65 -10.03 11.56
N GLU A 52 7.14 -9.36 12.57
CA GLU A 52 5.95 -9.76 13.33
C GLU A 52 4.73 -8.88 13.00
N ASP A 53 3.55 -9.46 13.14
CA ASP A 53 2.31 -8.73 12.94
C ASP A 53 2.10 -7.65 14.00
N VAL A 54 1.65 -6.48 13.54
CA VAL A 54 1.31 -5.37 14.42
C VAL A 54 -0.22 -5.29 14.53
N PRO A 55 -0.79 -5.34 15.74
CA PRO A 55 -2.24 -5.25 15.94
C PRO A 55 -2.86 -4.05 15.20
N THR A 56 -3.98 -4.27 14.52
CA THR A 56 -4.70 -3.18 13.83
C THR A 56 -5.19 -2.13 14.81
N ILE A 57 -5.35 -0.89 14.38
CA ILE A 57 -5.94 0.16 15.23
C ILE A 57 -7.36 -0.25 15.64
N LYS A 58 -8.08 -0.91 14.72
CA LYS A 58 -9.42 -1.46 14.98
C LYS A 58 -9.44 -2.45 16.13
N SER A 59 -8.45 -3.35 16.22
CA SER A 59 -8.38 -4.34 17.31
C SER A 59 -8.12 -3.70 18.69
N LEU A 60 -7.49 -2.52 18.71
CA LEU A 60 -7.22 -1.75 19.92
C LEU A 60 -8.42 -0.89 20.36
N ASP A 61 -9.35 -0.60 19.43
CA ASP A 61 -10.48 0.29 19.68
C ASP A 61 -11.58 -0.39 20.50
N LYS A 62 -11.87 0.18 21.66
CA LYS A 62 -12.99 -0.25 22.54
C LYS A 62 -14.15 0.74 22.53
N THR A 63 -14.05 1.84 21.82
CA THR A 63 -14.96 2.99 21.90
C THR A 63 -15.73 3.25 20.60
N GLY A 64 -15.41 2.51 19.53
CA GLY A 64 -16.09 2.64 18.25
C GLY A 64 -15.62 3.83 17.39
N HIS A 65 -14.39 4.32 17.61
CA HIS A 65 -13.82 5.40 16.81
C HIS A 65 -13.14 4.91 15.52
N VAL A 66 -12.91 3.61 15.36
CA VAL A 66 -12.21 3.06 14.18
C VAL A 66 -13.16 2.38 13.22
N LEU A 67 -13.15 2.85 11.98
CA LEU A 67 -13.81 2.26 10.83
C LEU A 67 -12.73 1.49 10.07
N TYR A 68 -12.86 0.16 9.96
CA TYR A 68 -11.87 -0.68 9.30
C TYR A 68 -12.37 -1.08 7.90
N ALA A 69 -11.57 -0.79 6.89
CA ALA A 69 -11.83 -1.20 5.51
C ALA A 69 -10.83 -2.30 5.09
N GLY A 70 -11.38 -3.42 4.62
CA GLY A 70 -10.62 -4.53 4.04
C GLY A 70 -11.02 -4.81 2.60
N THR A 71 -10.18 -5.53 1.87
CA THR A 71 -10.41 -5.82 0.45
C THR A 71 -9.83 -7.17 0.03
N PHE A 72 -10.46 -7.83 -0.93
CA PHE A 72 -9.92 -9.01 -1.62
C PHE A 72 -9.07 -8.66 -2.85
N SER A 73 -8.91 -7.38 -3.17
CA SER A 73 -8.19 -6.93 -4.38
C SER A 73 -6.72 -7.31 -4.39
N LYS A 74 -6.08 -7.48 -3.22
CA LYS A 74 -4.64 -7.76 -3.12
C LYS A 74 -4.34 -9.19 -2.66
N THR A 75 -5.34 -9.84 -2.08
CA THR A 75 -5.22 -11.19 -1.54
C THR A 75 -5.90 -12.24 -2.42
N LEU A 76 -6.86 -11.86 -3.28
CA LEU A 76 -7.52 -12.77 -4.21
C LEU A 76 -7.43 -12.28 -5.66
N ALA A 77 -8.21 -11.28 -6.02
CA ALA A 77 -8.17 -10.73 -7.38
C ALA A 77 -8.70 -9.29 -7.43
N PRO A 78 -7.94 -8.34 -8.00
CA PRO A 78 -8.34 -6.93 -8.05
C PRO A 78 -9.59 -6.71 -8.94
N GLY A 79 -9.81 -7.54 -9.95
CA GLY A 79 -10.95 -7.45 -10.86
C GLY A 79 -12.31 -7.79 -10.24
N LEU A 80 -12.35 -8.49 -9.12
CA LEU A 80 -13.60 -8.83 -8.43
C LEU A 80 -14.29 -7.61 -7.80
N ARG A 81 -13.56 -6.56 -7.46
CA ARG A 81 -14.09 -5.32 -6.82
C ARG A 81 -14.88 -5.58 -5.54
N VAL A 82 -14.41 -6.52 -4.72
CA VAL A 82 -15.02 -6.89 -3.44
C VAL A 82 -14.15 -6.41 -2.28
N GLY A 83 -14.79 -5.76 -1.32
CA GLY A 83 -14.21 -5.34 -0.06
C GLY A 83 -15.28 -5.32 1.03
N TYR A 84 -14.89 -4.97 2.25
CA TYR A 84 -15.79 -4.92 3.38
C TYR A 84 -15.44 -3.76 4.33
N LEU A 85 -16.46 -3.30 5.06
CA LEU A 85 -16.32 -2.28 6.10
C LEU A 85 -16.78 -2.85 7.45
N CYS A 86 -15.91 -2.77 8.44
CA CYS A 86 -16.23 -3.09 9.83
C CYS A 86 -16.28 -1.79 10.66
N ALA A 87 -17.48 -1.40 11.09
CA ALA A 87 -17.71 -0.13 11.76
C ALA A 87 -18.86 -0.22 12.77
N PRO A 88 -19.05 0.78 13.64
CA PRO A 88 -20.23 0.83 14.54
C PRO A 88 -21.55 0.79 13.75
N LYS A 89 -22.59 0.21 14.36
CA LYS A 89 -23.89 -0.02 13.71
C LYS A 89 -24.51 1.25 13.11
N ASN A 90 -24.40 2.38 13.79
CA ASN A 90 -24.90 3.67 13.31
C ASN A 90 -24.18 4.16 12.04
N VAL A 91 -22.87 3.89 11.92
CA VAL A 91 -22.09 4.19 10.71
C VAL A 91 -22.46 3.25 9.58
N ILE A 92 -22.53 1.93 9.85
CA ILE A 92 -22.94 0.94 8.85
C ILE A 92 -24.32 1.25 8.29
N ALA A 93 -25.28 1.62 9.14
CA ALA A 93 -26.64 1.98 8.68
C ALA A 93 -26.62 3.14 7.66
N LYS A 94 -25.76 4.14 7.87
CA LYS A 94 -25.60 5.25 6.92
C LYS A 94 -24.82 4.84 5.66
N ALA A 95 -23.79 4.02 5.82
CA ALA A 95 -23.02 3.50 4.68
C ALA A 95 -23.90 2.67 3.73
N VAL A 96 -24.80 1.84 4.27
CA VAL A 96 -25.76 1.06 3.48
C VAL A 96 -26.68 1.98 2.67
N VAL A 97 -27.24 3.03 3.27
CA VAL A 97 -28.09 4.00 2.55
C VAL A 97 -27.28 4.70 1.45
N CYS A 98 -26.07 5.15 1.75
CA CYS A 98 -25.20 5.78 0.75
C CYS A 98 -24.87 4.83 -0.41
N MET A 99 -24.61 3.56 -0.12
CA MET A 99 -24.33 2.56 -1.14
C MET A 99 -25.56 2.28 -2.02
N GLN A 100 -26.76 2.20 -1.41
CA GLN A 100 -28.01 2.01 -2.15
C GLN A 100 -28.28 3.11 -3.18
N VAL A 101 -27.96 4.37 -2.85
CA VAL A 101 -28.16 5.50 -3.79
C VAL A 101 -27.01 5.67 -4.77
N SER A 102 -25.83 5.12 -4.50
CA SER A 102 -24.63 5.25 -5.37
C SER A 102 -24.52 4.11 -6.38
N THR A 103 -24.54 2.86 -5.89
CA THR A 103 -24.23 1.66 -6.68
C THR A 103 -25.25 0.55 -6.50
N VAL A 104 -26.29 0.76 -5.71
CA VAL A 104 -27.30 -0.19 -5.26
C VAL A 104 -26.67 -1.26 -4.34
N HIS A 105 -25.75 -2.07 -4.87
CA HIS A 105 -24.97 -3.08 -4.14
C HIS A 105 -23.74 -3.51 -4.94
N THR A 106 -22.76 -4.11 -4.28
CA THR A 106 -21.65 -4.81 -4.95
C THR A 106 -22.19 -6.02 -5.71
N SER A 107 -21.70 -6.28 -6.92
CA SER A 107 -22.12 -7.41 -7.74
C SER A 107 -22.09 -8.73 -6.95
N ILE A 108 -23.19 -9.51 -7.03
CA ILE A 108 -23.33 -10.75 -6.27
C ILE A 108 -22.37 -11.84 -6.72
N LEU A 109 -22.11 -11.96 -8.03
CA LEU A 109 -21.23 -13.00 -8.58
C LEU A 109 -19.80 -12.91 -8.02
N PRO A 110 -19.11 -11.76 -8.03
CA PRO A 110 -17.82 -11.63 -7.37
C PRO A 110 -17.85 -11.91 -5.86
N GLN A 111 -18.93 -11.55 -5.17
CA GLN A 111 -19.07 -11.89 -3.75
C GLN A 111 -19.17 -13.40 -3.54
N MET A 112 -19.94 -14.11 -4.37
CA MET A 112 -20.05 -15.58 -4.32
C MET A 112 -18.70 -16.24 -4.62
N ILE A 113 -17.94 -15.74 -5.59
CA ILE A 113 -16.59 -16.24 -5.90
C ILE A 113 -15.67 -16.06 -4.69
N ALA A 114 -15.63 -14.86 -4.11
CA ALA A 114 -14.82 -14.60 -2.92
C ALA A 114 -15.23 -15.48 -1.73
N TYR A 115 -16.55 -15.62 -1.47
CA TYR A 115 -17.08 -16.48 -0.44
C TYR A 115 -16.65 -17.95 -0.62
N LYS A 116 -16.89 -18.51 -1.79
CA LYS A 116 -16.51 -19.90 -2.09
C LYS A 116 -15.01 -20.12 -1.99
N PHE A 117 -14.21 -19.16 -2.50
CA PHE A 117 -12.76 -19.27 -2.39
C PHE A 117 -12.29 -19.34 -0.93
N VAL A 118 -12.80 -18.47 -0.07
CA VAL A 118 -12.40 -18.41 1.35
C VAL A 118 -12.94 -19.60 2.16
N THR A 119 -14.12 -20.14 1.81
CA THR A 119 -14.76 -21.22 2.59
C THR A 119 -14.42 -22.63 2.08
N GLU A 120 -14.13 -22.79 0.79
CA GLU A 120 -13.89 -24.11 0.17
C GLU A 120 -12.39 -24.40 -0.07
N ASN A 121 -11.50 -23.42 0.15
CA ASN A 121 -10.06 -23.57 -0.01
C ASN A 121 -9.31 -23.18 1.27
N ASN A 122 -8.07 -23.63 1.39
CA ASN A 122 -7.19 -23.19 2.46
C ASN A 122 -6.66 -21.77 2.13
N PHE A 123 -7.36 -20.75 2.62
CA PHE A 123 -7.03 -19.35 2.34
C PHE A 123 -5.65 -18.96 2.89
N GLU A 124 -5.25 -19.50 4.04
CA GLU A 124 -3.91 -19.22 4.60
C GLU A 124 -2.80 -19.79 3.73
N GLU A 125 -2.94 -21.02 3.24
CA GLU A 125 -1.97 -21.60 2.29
C GLU A 125 -1.85 -20.77 1.01
N HIS A 126 -2.96 -20.20 0.54
CA HIS A 126 -2.94 -19.27 -0.59
C HIS A 126 -2.18 -17.98 -0.26
N LEU A 127 -2.37 -17.41 0.93
CA LEU A 127 -1.64 -16.23 1.39
C LEU A 127 -0.14 -16.51 1.54
N GLU A 128 0.24 -17.68 2.06
CA GLU A 128 1.64 -18.09 2.16
C GLU A 128 2.32 -18.13 0.78
N LYS A 129 1.65 -18.67 -0.23
CA LYS A 129 2.15 -18.67 -1.62
C LYS A 129 2.34 -17.24 -2.15
N LEU A 130 1.38 -16.33 -1.90
CA LEU A 130 1.50 -14.94 -2.30
C LEU A 130 2.65 -14.22 -1.58
N ARG A 131 2.77 -14.42 -0.27
CA ARG A 131 3.86 -13.87 0.57
C ARG A 131 5.22 -14.32 0.05
N ALA A 132 5.37 -15.59 -0.28
CA ALA A 132 6.62 -16.15 -0.84
C ALA A 132 6.98 -15.49 -2.19
N ILE A 133 6.00 -15.34 -3.09
CA ILE A 133 6.19 -14.68 -4.39
C ILE A 133 6.60 -13.21 -4.20
N TYR A 134 5.89 -12.45 -3.36
CA TYR A 134 6.17 -11.03 -3.17
C TYR A 134 7.47 -10.80 -2.40
N LYS A 135 7.80 -11.64 -1.42
CA LYS A 135 9.11 -11.62 -0.76
C LYS A 135 10.23 -11.76 -1.78
N ARG A 136 10.20 -12.80 -2.60
CA ARG A 136 11.22 -13.06 -3.64
C ARG A 136 11.39 -11.87 -4.58
N LYS A 137 10.28 -11.29 -5.07
CA LYS A 137 10.31 -10.12 -5.96
C LYS A 137 10.83 -8.86 -5.28
N SER A 138 10.46 -8.64 -4.02
CA SER A 138 10.98 -7.53 -3.21
C SER A 138 12.47 -7.66 -2.99
N ASP A 139 12.93 -8.85 -2.58
CA ASP A 139 14.35 -9.14 -2.35
C ASP A 139 15.16 -8.94 -3.65
N LEU A 140 14.65 -9.42 -4.79
CA LEU A 140 15.28 -9.24 -6.10
C LEU A 140 15.40 -7.75 -6.46
N MET A 141 14.32 -6.99 -6.33
CA MET A 141 14.32 -5.56 -6.65
C MET A 141 15.25 -4.79 -5.71
N LEU A 142 15.16 -5.00 -4.39
CA LEU A 142 16.02 -4.32 -3.41
C LEU A 142 17.50 -4.62 -3.61
N THR A 143 17.85 -5.88 -3.87
CA THR A 143 19.24 -6.28 -4.12
C THR A 143 19.79 -5.56 -5.34
N ASN A 144 19.05 -5.55 -6.45
CA ASN A 144 19.46 -4.86 -7.67
C ASN A 144 19.57 -3.34 -7.45
N LEU A 145 18.60 -2.72 -6.76
CA LEU A 145 18.63 -1.29 -6.43
C LEU A 145 19.87 -0.95 -5.58
N LYS A 146 20.16 -1.72 -4.53
CA LYS A 146 21.33 -1.52 -3.65
C LYS A 146 22.67 -1.68 -4.39
N MET A 147 22.74 -2.59 -5.36
CA MET A 147 23.96 -2.84 -6.13
C MET A 147 24.19 -1.83 -7.23
N LYS A 148 23.16 -1.42 -7.95
CA LYS A 148 23.28 -0.71 -9.23
C LYS A 148 23.04 0.79 -9.16
N MET A 149 22.16 1.23 -8.22
CA MET A 149 21.82 2.65 -8.07
C MET A 149 22.92 3.43 -7.34
N PRO A 150 23.07 4.74 -7.60
CA PRO A 150 23.94 5.62 -6.82
C PRO A 150 23.62 5.53 -5.32
N LYS A 151 24.66 5.47 -4.48
CA LYS A 151 24.51 5.30 -3.01
C LYS A 151 23.79 6.47 -2.32
N SER A 152 23.74 7.63 -2.97
CA SER A 152 23.03 8.81 -2.50
C SER A 152 21.50 8.62 -2.53
N ILE A 153 20.96 7.77 -3.42
CA ILE A 153 19.53 7.48 -3.51
C ILE A 153 19.15 6.47 -2.43
N LYS A 154 18.13 6.79 -1.65
CA LYS A 154 17.68 5.94 -0.54
C LYS A 154 16.39 5.19 -0.91
N PHE A 155 16.27 3.96 -0.42
CA PHE A 155 15.10 3.12 -0.63
C PHE A 155 14.56 2.63 0.70
N THR A 156 13.21 2.53 0.82
CA THR A 156 12.60 1.82 1.93
C THR A 156 12.80 0.31 1.77
N GLU A 157 12.88 -0.41 2.88
CA GLU A 157 12.96 -1.87 2.93
C GLU A 157 11.65 -2.39 3.55
N PRO A 158 10.64 -2.70 2.72
CA PRO A 158 9.34 -3.11 3.22
C PRO A 158 9.38 -4.53 3.82
N GLU A 159 8.61 -4.75 4.89
CA GLU A 159 8.40 -6.06 5.52
C GLU A 159 7.22 -6.82 4.89
N GLY A 160 6.58 -6.23 3.88
CA GLY A 160 5.38 -6.74 3.23
C GLY A 160 4.83 -5.77 2.18
N GLY A 161 3.66 -6.08 1.67
CA GLY A 161 2.98 -5.24 0.67
C GLY A 161 3.56 -5.36 -0.72
N LEU A 162 3.56 -4.26 -1.47
CA LEU A 162 3.80 -4.26 -2.92
C LEU A 162 4.77 -3.16 -3.39
N PHE A 163 5.27 -2.28 -2.49
CA PHE A 163 5.91 -1.03 -2.87
C PHE A 163 7.26 -0.81 -2.20
N ILE A 164 8.17 -0.21 -2.97
CA ILE A 164 9.42 0.37 -2.49
C ILE A 164 9.37 1.86 -2.80
N TRP A 165 9.77 2.70 -1.83
CA TRP A 165 9.83 4.14 -1.95
C TRP A 165 11.27 4.58 -2.10
N GLY A 166 11.60 5.17 -3.26
CA GLY A 166 12.91 5.75 -3.54
C GLY A 166 12.91 7.25 -3.24
N THR A 167 14.03 7.76 -2.76
CA THR A 167 14.22 9.20 -2.52
C THR A 167 15.56 9.63 -3.10
N LEU A 168 15.52 10.58 -4.03
CA LEU A 168 16.67 11.22 -4.63
C LEU A 168 17.35 12.13 -3.58
N PRO A 169 18.68 12.35 -3.66
CA PRO A 169 19.37 13.24 -2.73
C PRO A 169 18.99 14.72 -2.93
N ASP A 170 18.76 15.10 -4.17
CA ASP A 170 18.40 16.45 -4.64
C ASP A 170 17.83 16.41 -6.06
N GLY A 171 17.69 17.58 -6.70
CA GLY A 171 17.42 17.73 -8.13
C GLY A 171 15.94 17.64 -8.50
N ASP A 172 15.69 17.31 -9.77
CA ASP A 172 14.37 17.30 -10.41
C ASP A 172 13.81 15.87 -10.52
N MET A 173 13.01 15.45 -9.53
CA MET A 173 12.37 14.14 -9.52
C MET A 173 11.37 13.96 -10.70
N PRO A 174 10.54 14.92 -11.09
CA PRO A 174 9.72 14.84 -12.30
C PRO A 174 10.55 14.57 -13.56
N TYR A 175 11.71 15.22 -13.70
CA TYR A 175 12.61 14.97 -14.81
C TYR A 175 13.17 13.54 -14.78
N PHE A 176 13.59 13.04 -13.61
CA PHE A 176 14.02 11.66 -13.42
C PHE A 176 12.93 10.67 -13.87
N CYS A 177 11.69 10.85 -13.39
CA CYS A 177 10.55 10.00 -13.77
C CYS A 177 10.27 10.06 -15.28
N LYS A 178 10.32 11.26 -15.89
CA LYS A 178 10.13 11.44 -17.33
C LYS A 178 11.23 10.70 -18.14
N LYS A 179 12.48 10.79 -17.70
CA LYS A 179 13.59 10.07 -18.33
C LYS A 179 13.43 8.55 -18.20
N ALA A 180 13.01 8.06 -17.05
CA ALA A 180 12.73 6.65 -16.87
C ALA A 180 11.64 6.15 -17.84
N VAL A 181 10.53 6.87 -17.99
CA VAL A 181 9.46 6.55 -18.94
C VAL A 181 9.96 6.57 -20.41
N GLN A 182 10.78 7.55 -20.79
CA GLN A 182 11.39 7.60 -22.13
C GLN A 182 12.23 6.34 -22.42
N ASN A 183 12.84 5.76 -21.38
CA ASN A 183 13.59 4.52 -21.44
C ASN A 183 12.75 3.26 -21.11
N LYS A 184 11.42 3.36 -21.20
CA LYS A 184 10.45 2.24 -21.04
C LYS A 184 10.32 1.69 -19.60
N VAL A 185 10.67 2.47 -18.59
CA VAL A 185 10.44 2.14 -17.18
C VAL A 185 9.55 3.19 -16.55
N ALA A 186 8.36 2.80 -16.11
CA ALA A 186 7.42 3.67 -15.42
C ALA A 186 7.62 3.58 -13.90
N VAL A 187 7.82 4.72 -13.26
CA VAL A 187 7.76 4.90 -11.81
C VAL A 187 6.71 5.96 -11.48
N VAL A 188 6.15 5.92 -10.29
CA VAL A 188 5.13 6.91 -9.92
C VAL A 188 5.80 8.04 -9.14
N PRO A 189 5.74 9.28 -9.65
CA PRO A 189 6.30 10.43 -8.97
C PRO A 189 5.63 10.68 -7.62
N GLY A 190 6.42 11.06 -6.62
CA GLY A 190 5.96 11.16 -5.24
C GLY A 190 4.98 12.32 -4.98
N ASN A 191 5.05 13.38 -5.77
CA ASN A 191 4.11 14.50 -5.67
C ASN A 191 2.67 14.09 -5.96
N ALA A 192 2.42 13.04 -6.76
CA ALA A 192 1.08 12.47 -6.98
C ALA A 192 0.41 11.93 -5.68
N PHE A 193 1.15 11.84 -4.58
CA PHE A 193 0.64 11.41 -3.27
C PHE A 193 0.57 12.54 -2.25
N LEU A 194 0.87 13.76 -2.64
CA LEU A 194 0.77 14.94 -1.79
C LEU A 194 -0.58 15.64 -1.98
N THR A 195 -1.02 16.35 -0.95
CA THR A 195 -2.24 17.17 -1.01
C THR A 195 -2.09 18.37 -1.95
N ASP A 196 -0.87 18.85 -2.12
CA ASP A 196 -0.48 19.81 -3.14
C ASP A 196 0.48 19.14 -4.12
N GLU A 197 0.01 18.82 -5.31
CA GLU A 197 0.79 18.15 -6.37
C GLU A 197 1.96 19.01 -6.88
N ASN A 198 1.94 20.32 -6.64
CA ASN A 198 3.01 21.25 -7.01
C ASN A 198 4.09 21.36 -5.92
N ALA A 199 3.85 20.78 -4.73
CA ALA A 199 4.84 20.82 -3.66
C ALA A 199 6.10 20.05 -4.06
N PRO A 200 7.31 20.55 -3.72
CA PRO A 200 8.56 19.85 -4.01
C PRO A 200 8.57 18.44 -3.39
N CYS A 201 8.92 17.44 -4.20
CA CYS A 201 9.05 16.08 -3.76
C CYS A 201 10.24 15.41 -4.47
N LEU A 202 11.14 14.81 -3.70
CA LEU A 202 12.32 14.11 -4.22
C LEU A 202 12.10 12.59 -4.34
N SER A 203 10.88 12.12 -4.06
CA SER A 203 10.63 10.69 -3.93
C SER A 203 9.77 10.15 -5.06
N PHE A 204 9.86 8.84 -5.27
CA PHE A 204 9.09 8.10 -6.27
C PHE A 204 8.75 6.70 -5.76
N ARG A 205 7.67 6.12 -6.28
CA ARG A 205 7.22 4.77 -5.92
C ARG A 205 7.57 3.76 -6.99
N LEU A 206 8.12 2.63 -6.56
CA LEU A 206 8.30 1.40 -7.32
C LEU A 206 7.27 0.36 -6.88
N ASN A 207 6.85 -0.50 -7.81
CA ASN A 207 5.97 -1.64 -7.55
C ASN A 207 6.63 -2.92 -8.08
N TYR A 208 6.79 -3.92 -7.20
CA TYR A 208 7.40 -5.20 -7.56
C TYR A 208 6.38 -6.32 -7.80
N SER A 209 5.09 -6.09 -7.57
CA SER A 209 4.09 -7.17 -7.63
C SER A 209 3.81 -7.67 -9.05
N THR A 210 3.77 -6.78 -10.03
CA THR A 210 3.33 -7.10 -11.39
C THR A 210 4.45 -7.56 -12.32
N PRO A 211 5.66 -6.92 -12.36
CA PRO A 211 6.69 -7.26 -13.32
C PRO A 211 7.23 -8.68 -13.10
N THR A 212 7.72 -9.34 -14.18
CA THR A 212 8.50 -10.57 -14.07
C THR A 212 9.87 -10.30 -13.46
N ASP A 213 10.61 -11.34 -13.11
CA ASP A 213 11.96 -11.19 -12.54
C ASP A 213 12.90 -10.49 -13.53
N GLU A 214 12.87 -10.89 -14.79
CA GLU A 214 13.68 -10.28 -15.86
C GLU A 214 13.29 -8.80 -16.08
N GLN A 215 12.00 -8.48 -15.93
CA GLN A 215 11.54 -7.09 -16.01
C GLN A 215 12.01 -6.26 -14.81
N ILE A 216 12.10 -6.86 -13.62
CA ILE A 216 12.65 -6.19 -12.43
C ILE A 216 14.14 -5.88 -12.65
N GLU A 217 14.94 -6.86 -13.06
CA GLU A 217 16.37 -6.69 -13.29
C GLU A 217 16.64 -5.64 -14.37
N LYS A 218 16.02 -5.79 -15.54
CA LYS A 218 16.15 -4.84 -16.65
C LYS A 218 15.64 -3.44 -16.29
N GLY A 219 14.52 -3.36 -15.56
CA GLY A 219 13.94 -2.10 -15.12
C GLY A 219 14.89 -1.35 -14.17
N VAL A 220 15.51 -2.06 -13.24
CA VAL A 220 16.51 -1.44 -12.33
C VAL A 220 17.77 -1.04 -13.07
N ASP A 221 18.24 -1.82 -14.08
CA ASP A 221 19.38 -1.43 -14.91
C ASP A 221 19.11 -0.08 -15.60
N ILE A 222 17.96 0.06 -16.22
CA ILE A 222 17.55 1.31 -16.88
C ILE A 222 17.47 2.47 -15.88
N LEU A 223 16.85 2.25 -14.72
CA LEU A 223 16.79 3.29 -13.68
C LEU A 223 18.16 3.71 -13.18
N ALA A 224 19.08 2.75 -13.04
CA ALA A 224 20.46 3.02 -12.63
C ALA A 224 21.21 3.86 -13.68
N GLU A 225 21.08 3.54 -14.96
CA GLU A 225 21.67 4.34 -16.03
C GLU A 225 21.12 5.78 -16.04
N VAL A 226 19.79 5.95 -15.92
CA VAL A 226 19.17 7.28 -15.81
C VAL A 226 19.71 8.03 -14.59
N ALA A 227 19.77 7.36 -13.42
CA ALA A 227 20.26 7.97 -12.19
C ALA A 227 21.73 8.40 -12.29
N LYS A 228 22.61 7.59 -12.89
CA LYS A 228 24.04 7.90 -13.08
C LYS A 228 24.27 9.11 -13.99
N THR A 229 23.35 9.45 -14.87
CA THR A 229 23.43 10.69 -15.67
C THR A 229 23.17 11.95 -14.84
N MET A 230 22.47 11.81 -13.70
CA MET A 230 22.07 12.91 -12.82
C MET A 230 22.91 12.96 -11.52
N TYR A 231 23.30 11.80 -11.02
CA TYR A 231 24.00 11.64 -9.72
C TYR A 231 25.25 10.77 -9.92
N ARG A 232 26.40 11.39 -9.86
CA ARG A 232 27.69 10.71 -9.91
C ARG A 232 28.17 10.29 -8.53
#